data_2dcc28a5663f63401c0875a36a20adb4
#
_entry.id   2dcc28a5663f63401c0875a36a20adb4
#
_cell.length_a   1.000
_cell.length_b   1.000
_cell.length_c   1.000
_cell.angle_alpha   90.00
_cell.angle_beta   90.00
_cell.angle_gamma   90.00
#
_symmetry.space_group_name_H-M   'P 1'
#
loop_
_entity.id
_entity.type
_entity.pdbx_description
1 polymer ?
#
loop_
_entity_poly.entity_id
_entity_poly.type
_entity_poly.pdbx_seq_one_letter_code
_entity_poly.pdbx_strand_id
1 'polypeptide(L)'
;VHSASSGERAWVLAVPYLRESDLPKSDDYGSAVSRFLSEMIEYATRKRSSDKEAMLLMAHFYARGGEIAENSSERIVIGGSEVVGVSDVTGDVTLAVVGHLHRNQHIKGKEHWVYPGSALPMSFAERHYRHGAVYYEIENGQLKREGEFLSYPLQHPLLSLPERPRPLAEVIELLNDLPDAEMICPMQKKVAKTMLLTSK
;
A
#
# COMPACT_ATOMS: atom_id res chain seq x y z
N VAL A 1 7.39 8.16 -20.71
CA VAL A 1 6.17 8.97 -20.64
C VAL A 1 6.52 10.42 -20.96
N HIS A 2 5.65 11.12 -21.68
CA HIS A 2 5.77 12.53 -22.00
C HIS A 2 4.60 13.30 -21.43
N SER A 3 4.89 14.48 -20.88
CA SER A 3 3.84 15.45 -20.54
C SER A 3 3.36 16.15 -21.80
N ALA A 4 2.06 16.15 -22.04
CA ALA A 4 1.47 16.80 -23.21
C ALA A 4 1.52 18.35 -23.12
N SER A 5 1.57 18.90 -21.91
CA SER A 5 1.56 20.34 -21.67
C SER A 5 2.96 20.97 -21.58
N SER A 6 3.90 20.31 -20.89
CA SER A 6 5.25 20.85 -20.65
C SER A 6 6.32 20.27 -21.59
N GLY A 7 6.02 19.17 -22.27
CA GLY A 7 7.01 18.43 -23.05
C GLY A 7 8.04 17.65 -22.20
N GLU A 8 7.92 17.68 -20.88
CA GLU A 8 8.81 16.96 -19.98
C GLU A 8 8.66 15.45 -20.14
N ARG A 9 9.74 14.74 -19.88
CA ARG A 9 9.82 13.29 -20.03
C ARG A 9 10.07 12.64 -18.69
N ALA A 10 9.47 11.46 -18.50
CA ALA A 10 9.72 10.63 -17.35
C ALA A 10 9.90 9.16 -17.76
N TRP A 11 10.80 8.49 -17.07
CA TRP A 11 10.96 7.05 -17.11
C TRP A 11 10.08 6.43 -16.04
N VAL A 12 9.33 5.40 -16.41
CA VAL A 12 8.51 4.63 -15.47
C VAL A 12 9.00 3.19 -15.49
N LEU A 13 9.58 2.76 -14.38
CA LEU A 13 9.96 1.39 -14.13
C LEU A 13 8.75 0.70 -13.48
N ALA A 14 7.94 0.02 -14.27
CA ALA A 14 6.76 -0.68 -13.80
C ALA A 14 7.11 -2.16 -13.52
N VAL A 15 7.33 -2.48 -12.27
CA VAL A 15 7.70 -3.82 -11.80
C VAL A 15 6.49 -4.45 -11.11
N PRO A 16 5.91 -5.53 -11.65
CA PRO A 16 4.81 -6.23 -11.02
C PRO A 16 5.28 -6.97 -9.75
N TYR A 17 4.35 -7.61 -9.03
CA TYR A 17 4.74 -8.57 -8.01
C TYR A 17 5.62 -9.66 -8.64
N LEU A 18 6.80 -9.85 -8.07
CA LEU A 18 7.77 -10.85 -8.53
C LEU A 18 7.65 -12.10 -7.67
N ARG A 19 7.49 -13.25 -8.32
CA ARG A 19 7.60 -14.55 -7.64
C ARG A 19 9.06 -14.96 -7.59
N GLU A 20 9.41 -15.85 -6.70
CA GLU A 20 10.76 -16.38 -6.60
C GLU A 20 11.27 -16.96 -7.95
N SER A 21 10.36 -17.57 -8.71
CA SER A 21 10.66 -18.10 -10.06
C SER A 21 10.98 -17.04 -11.12
N ASP A 22 10.59 -15.79 -10.89
CA ASP A 22 10.79 -14.68 -11.83
C ASP A 22 12.13 -13.96 -11.58
N LEU A 23 12.84 -14.34 -10.51
CA LEU A 23 14.07 -13.71 -10.06
C LEU A 23 15.32 -14.52 -10.40
N PRO A 24 16.47 -13.88 -10.57
CA PRO A 24 17.75 -14.58 -10.63
C PRO A 24 17.98 -15.37 -9.34
N LYS A 25 18.65 -16.53 -9.46
CA LYS A 25 19.03 -17.32 -8.28
C LYS A 25 19.81 -16.46 -7.28
N SER A 26 19.37 -16.47 -6.04
CA SER A 26 19.93 -15.72 -4.91
C SER A 26 19.77 -16.54 -3.64
N ASP A 27 20.48 -16.14 -2.58
CA ASP A 27 20.40 -16.79 -1.27
C ASP A 27 19.05 -16.57 -0.59
N ASP A 28 18.40 -15.44 -0.90
CA ASP A 28 17.04 -15.11 -0.42
C ASP A 28 16.29 -14.22 -1.41
N TYR A 29 14.96 -14.21 -1.28
CA TYR A 29 14.05 -13.42 -2.11
C TYR A 29 14.31 -11.92 -2.01
N GLY A 30 14.49 -11.38 -0.81
CA GLY A 30 14.69 -9.95 -0.58
C GLY A 30 15.92 -9.41 -1.29
N SER A 31 17.03 -10.13 -1.19
CA SER A 31 18.28 -9.81 -1.88
C SER A 31 18.13 -9.90 -3.40
N ALA A 32 17.39 -10.92 -3.89
CA ALA A 32 17.12 -11.05 -5.32
C ALA A 32 16.31 -9.88 -5.87
N VAL A 33 15.26 -9.46 -5.15
CA VAL A 33 14.44 -8.30 -5.53
C VAL A 33 15.27 -7.02 -5.50
N SER A 34 16.04 -6.77 -4.43
CA SER A 34 16.87 -5.57 -4.31
C SER A 34 17.89 -5.47 -5.43
N ARG A 35 18.51 -6.58 -5.80
CA ARG A 35 19.44 -6.65 -6.94
C ARG A 35 18.71 -6.36 -8.27
N PHE A 36 17.58 -7.01 -8.51
CA PHE A 36 16.79 -6.81 -9.73
C PHE A 36 16.38 -5.35 -9.88
N LEU A 37 15.88 -4.71 -8.81
CA LEU A 37 15.52 -3.29 -8.82
C LEU A 37 16.72 -2.40 -9.11
N SER A 38 17.89 -2.70 -8.52
CA SER A 38 19.15 -1.98 -8.76
C SER A 38 19.57 -2.04 -10.22
N GLU A 39 19.53 -3.23 -10.83
CA GLU A 39 19.85 -3.43 -12.24
C GLU A 39 18.91 -2.67 -13.18
N MET A 40 17.60 -2.66 -12.86
CA MET A 40 16.59 -1.91 -13.61
C MET A 40 16.82 -0.40 -13.52
N ILE A 41 17.10 0.12 -12.33
CA ILE A 41 17.40 1.54 -12.12
C ILE A 41 18.68 1.93 -12.87
N GLU A 42 19.72 1.13 -12.77
CA GLU A 42 20.98 1.37 -13.49
C GLU A 42 20.78 1.35 -15.01
N TYR A 43 20.02 0.39 -15.53
CA TYR A 43 19.70 0.32 -16.94
C TYR A 43 18.97 1.60 -17.42
N ALA A 44 17.96 2.03 -16.69
CA ALA A 44 17.20 3.25 -17.02
C ALA A 44 18.07 4.51 -16.92
N THR A 45 18.93 4.58 -15.88
CA THR A 45 19.88 5.69 -15.72
C THR A 45 20.81 5.82 -16.91
N ARG A 46 21.34 4.71 -17.44
CA ARG A 46 22.18 4.74 -18.67
C ARG A 46 21.44 5.14 -19.92
N LYS A 47 20.10 4.93 -19.97
CA LYS A 47 19.26 5.27 -21.12
C LYS A 47 18.67 6.68 -21.04
N ARG A 48 18.62 7.26 -19.87
CA ARG A 48 18.12 8.61 -19.63
C ARG A 48 18.99 9.64 -20.35
N SER A 49 18.35 10.56 -21.05
CA SER A 49 19.05 11.57 -21.88
C SER A 49 19.48 12.78 -21.06
N SER A 50 18.83 13.02 -19.91
CA SER A 50 19.09 14.19 -19.07
C SER A 50 18.62 13.93 -17.64
N ASP A 51 19.26 14.56 -16.66
CA ASP A 51 18.84 14.54 -15.26
C ASP A 51 17.49 15.24 -15.00
N LYS A 52 17.01 15.99 -15.99
CA LYS A 52 15.67 16.58 -15.98
C LYS A 52 14.56 15.59 -16.33
N GLU A 53 14.89 14.39 -16.78
CA GLU A 53 13.91 13.33 -16.97
C GLU A 53 13.70 12.61 -15.63
N ALA A 54 12.51 12.69 -15.08
CA ALA A 54 12.18 12.01 -13.83
C ALA A 54 12.29 10.48 -13.97
N MET A 55 12.67 9.79 -12.90
CA MET A 55 12.66 8.35 -12.83
C MET A 55 11.67 7.89 -11.74
N LEU A 56 10.63 7.20 -12.14
CA LEU A 56 9.57 6.70 -11.27
C LEU A 56 9.66 5.18 -11.20
N LEU A 57 9.70 4.63 -9.99
CA LEU A 57 9.60 3.20 -9.75
C LEU A 57 8.21 2.88 -9.23
N MET A 58 7.52 1.96 -9.87
CA MET A 58 6.29 1.33 -9.39
C MET A 58 6.58 -0.14 -9.16
N ALA A 59 6.43 -0.61 -7.94
CA ALA A 59 6.73 -2.00 -7.57
C ALA A 59 5.71 -2.54 -6.56
N HIS A 60 5.77 -3.85 -6.27
CA HIS A 60 4.89 -4.48 -5.31
C HIS A 60 5.65 -5.51 -4.47
N PHE A 61 5.94 -5.17 -3.22
CA PHE A 61 6.64 -6.05 -2.25
C PHE A 61 6.48 -5.53 -0.82
N TYR A 62 6.80 -6.37 0.16
CA TYR A 62 6.92 -5.97 1.56
C TYR A 62 8.32 -5.43 1.86
N ALA A 63 8.43 -4.15 2.19
CA ALA A 63 9.68 -3.52 2.60
C ALA A 63 9.93 -3.70 4.10
N ARG A 64 11.19 -3.91 4.47
CA ARG A 64 11.61 -4.03 5.87
C ARG A 64 11.20 -2.80 6.68
N GLY A 65 10.55 -3.03 7.80
CA GLY A 65 10.10 -1.96 8.72
C GLY A 65 8.82 -1.26 8.29
N GLY A 66 8.07 -1.80 7.32
CA GLY A 66 6.71 -1.37 7.04
C GLY A 66 5.78 -1.63 8.23
N GLU A 67 4.88 -0.69 8.49
CA GLU A 67 3.92 -0.77 9.59
C GLU A 67 2.60 -1.35 9.10
N ILE A 68 2.10 -2.36 9.80
CA ILE A 68 0.82 -3.01 9.55
C ILE A 68 -0.02 -3.00 10.82
N ALA A 69 -1.36 -3.04 10.67
CA ALA A 69 -2.24 -3.26 11.82
C ALA A 69 -2.23 -4.72 12.26
N GLU A 70 -2.40 -4.94 13.57
CA GLU A 70 -2.69 -6.27 14.08
C GLU A 70 -3.95 -6.83 13.42
N ASN A 71 -3.92 -8.09 12.99
CA ASN A 71 -5.01 -8.78 12.29
C ASN A 71 -5.42 -8.15 10.93
N SER A 72 -4.52 -7.42 10.30
CA SER A 72 -4.74 -6.94 8.94
C SER A 72 -4.82 -8.12 7.93
N SER A 73 -5.41 -7.86 6.77
CA SER A 73 -5.45 -8.84 5.67
C SER A 73 -4.11 -8.95 4.93
N GLU A 74 -3.18 -8.07 5.23
CA GLU A 74 -1.85 -8.06 4.64
C GLU A 74 -1.08 -9.30 5.10
N ARG A 75 -0.70 -10.14 4.16
CA ARG A 75 0.10 -11.32 4.47
C ARG A 75 1.56 -10.92 4.69
N ILE A 76 1.99 -10.98 5.94
CA ILE A 76 3.41 -11.13 6.22
C ILE A 76 3.69 -12.62 6.10
N VAL A 77 4.58 -13.00 5.20
CA VAL A 77 5.07 -14.38 5.19
C VAL A 77 5.86 -14.59 6.47
N ILE A 78 5.27 -15.40 7.36
CA ILE A 78 5.88 -15.78 8.63
C ILE A 78 7.13 -16.61 8.27
N GLY A 79 8.30 -16.05 8.57
CA GLY A 79 9.59 -16.65 8.23
C GLY A 79 10.58 -15.70 7.58
N GLY A 80 10.14 -14.47 7.23
CA GLY A 80 11.05 -13.38 6.83
C GLY A 80 11.67 -13.51 5.44
N SER A 81 11.31 -14.51 4.63
CA SER A 81 11.94 -14.77 3.34
C SER A 81 11.54 -13.76 2.24
N GLU A 82 10.38 -13.09 2.37
CA GLU A 82 9.88 -12.14 1.35
C GLU A 82 10.08 -10.66 1.71
N VAL A 83 10.91 -10.35 2.68
CA VAL A 83 11.17 -8.98 3.13
C VAL A 83 12.27 -8.34 2.32
N VAL A 84 11.96 -7.24 1.64
CA VAL A 84 12.92 -6.49 0.83
C VAL A 84 13.57 -5.37 1.65
N GLY A 85 14.90 -5.35 1.70
CA GLY A 85 15.67 -4.24 2.25
C GLY A 85 15.81 -3.11 1.23
N VAL A 86 14.99 -2.06 1.31
CA VAL A 86 15.09 -0.97 0.32
C VAL A 86 16.42 -0.20 0.38
N SER A 87 17.10 -0.21 1.53
CA SER A 87 18.46 0.34 1.67
C SER A 87 19.50 -0.40 0.82
N ASP A 88 19.22 -1.66 0.47
CA ASP A 88 20.11 -2.50 -0.32
C ASP A 88 19.96 -2.26 -1.83
N VAL A 89 18.88 -1.55 -2.23
CA VAL A 89 18.68 -1.13 -3.61
C VAL A 89 19.62 0.02 -3.95
N THR A 90 20.47 -0.16 -4.95
CA THR A 90 21.39 0.88 -5.42
C THR A 90 20.76 1.76 -6.50
N GLY A 91 21.29 2.97 -6.65
CA GLY A 91 20.76 3.99 -7.56
C GLY A 91 19.61 4.79 -6.97
N ASP A 92 19.31 5.91 -7.63
CA ASP A 92 18.32 6.86 -7.16
C ASP A 92 17.15 6.96 -8.15
N VAL A 93 15.97 7.12 -7.60
CA VAL A 93 14.74 7.39 -8.33
C VAL A 93 14.12 8.68 -7.80
N THR A 94 13.40 9.41 -8.67
CA THR A 94 12.68 10.62 -8.26
C THR A 94 11.57 10.28 -7.26
N LEU A 95 10.89 9.16 -7.46
CA LEU A 95 9.83 8.66 -6.59
C LEU A 95 9.68 7.15 -6.76
N ALA A 96 9.61 6.40 -5.67
CA ALA A 96 9.20 5.02 -5.69
C ALA A 96 7.85 4.85 -4.99
N VAL A 97 6.88 4.30 -5.72
CA VAL A 97 5.54 3.97 -5.23
C VAL A 97 5.42 2.46 -5.16
N VAL A 98 5.31 1.94 -3.94
CA VAL A 98 5.31 0.50 -3.69
C VAL A 98 3.92 0.06 -3.22
N GLY A 99 3.33 -0.93 -3.88
CA GLY A 99 2.13 -1.60 -3.42
C GLY A 99 2.47 -2.67 -2.38
N HIS A 100 1.50 -3.23 -1.76
CA HIS A 100 1.45 -4.29 -0.76
C HIS A 100 0.83 -3.81 0.55
N LEU A 101 1.39 -2.78 1.20
CA LEU A 101 0.83 -2.27 2.45
C LEU A 101 -0.33 -1.30 2.21
N HIS A 102 -1.41 -1.52 2.96
CA HIS A 102 -2.67 -0.77 2.80
C HIS A 102 -2.68 0.54 3.58
N ARG A 103 -1.75 0.73 4.52
CA ARG A 103 -1.57 1.99 5.23
C ARG A 103 -0.63 2.91 4.45
N ASN A 104 -1.07 4.14 4.16
CA ASN A 104 -0.21 5.16 3.59
C ASN A 104 0.94 5.48 4.55
N GLN A 105 2.18 5.33 4.07
CA GLN A 105 3.38 5.53 4.86
C GLN A 105 4.64 5.67 4.01
N HIS A 106 5.65 6.37 4.56
CA HIS A 106 7.00 6.36 3.98
C HIS A 106 7.72 5.05 4.29
N ILE A 107 8.55 4.60 3.37
CA ILE A 107 9.40 3.42 3.54
C ILE A 107 10.75 3.87 4.10
N LYS A 108 11.12 3.35 5.27
CA LYS A 108 12.39 3.68 5.92
C LYS A 108 13.58 3.19 5.08
N GLY A 109 14.65 3.99 5.03
CA GLY A 109 15.91 3.64 4.37
C GLY A 109 16.14 4.28 3.00
N LYS A 110 15.13 4.87 2.41
CA LYS A 110 15.23 5.66 1.16
C LYS A 110 14.29 6.86 1.22
N GLU A 111 14.78 7.99 0.73
CA GLU A 111 13.96 9.18 0.52
C GLU A 111 13.01 8.96 -0.66
N HIS A 112 11.82 9.52 -0.60
CA HIS A 112 10.80 9.43 -1.65
C HIS A 112 10.36 8.00 -2.03
N TRP A 113 10.51 7.05 -1.11
CA TRP A 113 9.93 5.72 -1.24
C TRP A 113 8.70 5.60 -0.34
N VAL A 114 7.54 5.27 -0.93
CA VAL A 114 6.25 5.34 -0.24
C VAL A 114 5.34 4.16 -0.55
N TYR A 115 4.53 3.78 0.44
CA TYR A 115 3.30 3.05 0.22
C TYR A 115 2.15 4.06 0.11
N PRO A 116 1.44 4.15 -1.01
CA PRO A 116 0.29 5.05 -1.14
C PRO A 116 -0.90 4.60 -0.30
N GLY A 117 -0.90 3.35 0.14
CA GLY A 117 -2.00 2.71 0.81
C GLY A 117 -3.03 2.11 -0.13
N SER A 118 -4.13 1.62 0.43
CA SER A 118 -5.25 1.08 -0.33
C SER A 118 -6.33 2.15 -0.58
N ALA A 119 -7.03 2.00 -1.69
CA ALA A 119 -8.15 2.85 -2.04
C ALA A 119 -9.38 2.61 -1.12
N LEU A 120 -9.52 1.39 -0.62
CA LEU A 120 -10.64 0.95 0.21
C LEU A 120 -10.11 0.05 1.34
N PRO A 121 -10.83 -0.06 2.47
CA PRO A 121 -10.48 -1.00 3.52
C PRO A 121 -10.69 -2.44 3.01
N MET A 122 -9.67 -3.27 3.14
CA MET A 122 -9.70 -4.68 2.75
C MET A 122 -10.07 -5.59 3.93
N SER A 123 -10.04 -5.05 5.16
CA SER A 123 -10.41 -5.76 6.37
C SER A 123 -10.92 -4.82 7.45
N PHE A 124 -11.60 -5.36 8.49
CA PHE A 124 -12.02 -4.57 9.64
C PHE A 124 -10.87 -3.99 10.46
N ALA A 125 -9.67 -4.56 10.39
CA ALA A 125 -8.49 -4.01 11.03
C ALA A 125 -8.10 -2.65 10.44
N GLU A 126 -8.44 -2.41 9.18
CA GLU A 126 -8.10 -1.21 8.42
C GLU A 126 -9.16 -0.11 8.49
N ARG A 127 -10.26 -0.32 9.22
CA ARG A 127 -11.38 0.63 9.33
C ARG A 127 -10.99 2.05 9.77
N HIS A 128 -9.85 2.17 10.44
CA HIS A 128 -9.30 3.45 10.92
C HIS A 128 -8.23 4.03 10.01
N TYR A 129 -7.88 3.35 8.92
CA TYR A 129 -6.94 3.90 7.95
C TYR A 129 -7.59 5.03 7.16
N ARG A 130 -6.77 5.96 6.74
CA ARG A 130 -7.18 6.94 5.74
C ARG A 130 -7.05 6.29 4.36
N HIS A 131 -8.17 6.25 3.63
CA HIS A 131 -8.21 5.72 2.27
C HIS A 131 -8.28 6.87 1.27
N GLY A 132 -7.62 6.73 0.14
CA GLY A 132 -7.52 7.79 -0.84
C GLY A 132 -6.43 7.56 -1.87
N ALA A 133 -5.88 8.65 -2.37
CA ALA A 133 -4.75 8.66 -3.29
C ALA A 133 -3.68 9.64 -2.81
N VAL A 134 -2.46 9.49 -3.29
CA VAL A 134 -1.39 10.46 -3.05
C VAL A 134 -1.08 11.17 -4.35
N TYR A 135 -1.14 12.49 -4.33
CA TYR A 135 -0.82 13.34 -5.47
C TYR A 135 0.60 13.87 -5.36
N TYR A 136 1.37 13.74 -6.42
CA TYR A 136 2.72 14.27 -6.53
C TYR A 136 2.86 15.18 -7.74
N GLU A 137 3.63 16.24 -7.58
CA GLU A 137 4.07 17.08 -8.69
C GLU A 137 5.55 16.91 -8.93
N ILE A 138 5.92 16.71 -10.19
CA ILE A 138 7.31 16.56 -10.63
C ILE A 138 7.61 17.64 -11.66
N GLU A 139 8.73 18.32 -11.49
CA GLU A 139 9.20 19.36 -12.36
C GLU A 139 10.72 19.25 -12.53
N ASN A 140 11.20 19.30 -13.77
CA ASN A 140 12.63 19.19 -14.07
C ASN A 140 13.30 17.93 -13.47
N GLY A 141 12.59 16.81 -13.46
CA GLY A 141 13.11 15.54 -12.97
C GLY A 141 13.08 15.35 -11.46
N GLN A 142 12.56 16.30 -10.69
CA GLN A 142 12.53 16.29 -9.22
C GLN A 142 11.11 16.47 -8.69
N LEU A 143 10.87 15.98 -7.47
CA LEU A 143 9.63 16.28 -6.75
C LEU A 143 9.60 17.77 -6.41
N LYS A 144 8.51 18.45 -6.77
CA LYS A 144 8.30 19.87 -6.49
C LYS A 144 7.95 20.11 -5.03
N ARG A 145 7.28 19.14 -4.42
CA ARG A 145 6.89 19.14 -3.00
C ARG A 145 6.63 17.70 -2.54
N GLU A 146 6.47 17.52 -1.25
CA GLU A 146 5.99 16.26 -0.70
C GLU A 146 4.61 15.89 -1.22
N GLY A 147 4.29 14.60 -1.20
CA GLY A 147 3.02 14.08 -1.66
C GLY A 147 1.85 14.57 -0.82
N GLU A 148 0.80 15.03 -1.47
CA GLU A 148 -0.46 15.41 -0.85
C GLU A 148 -1.41 14.23 -0.81
N PHE A 149 -1.82 13.81 0.40
CA PHE A 149 -2.80 12.73 0.53
C PHE A 149 -4.22 13.26 0.32
N LEU A 150 -4.83 12.84 -0.77
CA LEU A 150 -6.21 13.16 -1.15
C LEU A 150 -7.14 12.07 -0.58
N SER A 151 -7.72 12.35 0.59
CA SER A 151 -8.71 11.46 1.21
C SER A 151 -10.07 11.64 0.54
N TYR A 152 -10.80 10.55 0.37
CA TYR A 152 -12.20 10.60 -0.05
C TYR A 152 -13.08 9.80 0.92
N PRO A 153 -14.33 10.22 1.12
CA PRO A 153 -15.25 9.52 1.99
C PRO A 153 -15.59 8.14 1.41
N LEU A 154 -15.58 7.14 2.27
CA LEU A 154 -16.04 5.81 1.88
C LEU A 154 -17.57 5.83 1.77
N GLN A 155 -18.11 5.34 0.67
CA GLN A 155 -19.57 5.17 0.50
C GLN A 155 -20.12 4.16 1.52
N HIS A 156 -19.32 3.14 1.85
CA HIS A 156 -19.66 2.08 2.78
C HIS A 156 -18.54 1.93 3.81
N PRO A 157 -18.54 2.74 4.89
CA PRO A 157 -17.55 2.63 5.95
C PRO A 157 -17.74 1.33 6.74
N LEU A 158 -16.64 0.73 7.17
CA LEU A 158 -16.66 -0.43 8.05
C LEU A 158 -16.90 0.02 9.49
N LEU A 159 -18.00 -0.42 10.09
CA LEU A 159 -18.36 -0.14 11.47
C LEU A 159 -18.15 -1.38 12.31
N SER A 160 -17.51 -1.24 13.48
CA SER A 160 -17.41 -2.26 14.50
C SER A 160 -18.29 -1.87 15.68
N LEU A 161 -19.37 -2.63 15.91
CA LEU A 161 -20.32 -2.40 17.00
C LEU A 161 -20.49 -3.67 17.83
N PRO A 162 -20.37 -3.58 19.15
CA PRO A 162 -19.91 -2.41 19.91
C PRO A 162 -18.40 -2.23 19.81
N GLU A 163 -17.89 -1.02 20.07
CA GLU A 163 -16.45 -0.76 20.12
C GLU A 163 -15.74 -1.47 21.28
N ARG A 164 -16.48 -1.79 22.33
CA ARG A 164 -16.02 -2.52 23.50
C ARG A 164 -17.05 -3.59 23.86
N PRO A 165 -16.64 -4.71 24.49
CA PRO A 165 -17.59 -5.74 24.93
C PRO A 165 -18.73 -5.16 25.76
N ARG A 166 -19.97 -5.52 25.42
CA ARG A 166 -21.21 -5.09 26.09
C ARG A 166 -22.17 -6.28 26.24
N PRO A 167 -23.13 -6.20 27.16
CA PRO A 167 -24.20 -7.16 27.24
C PRO A 167 -24.96 -7.33 25.93
N LEU A 168 -25.40 -8.54 25.61
CA LEU A 168 -26.05 -8.86 24.33
C LEU A 168 -27.27 -7.98 24.04
N ALA A 169 -28.08 -7.65 25.04
CA ALA A 169 -29.25 -6.79 24.91
C ALA A 169 -28.88 -5.40 24.36
N GLU A 170 -27.83 -4.78 24.91
CA GLU A 170 -27.33 -3.48 24.45
C GLU A 170 -26.78 -3.54 23.03
N VAL A 171 -26.13 -4.64 22.66
CA VAL A 171 -25.64 -4.85 21.28
C VAL A 171 -26.79 -4.93 20.29
N ILE A 172 -27.88 -5.61 20.66
CA ILE A 172 -29.07 -5.72 19.81
C ILE A 172 -29.71 -4.35 19.62
N GLU A 173 -29.81 -3.53 20.66
CA GLU A 173 -30.30 -2.14 20.56
C GLU A 173 -29.44 -1.32 19.62
N LEU A 174 -28.12 -1.31 19.79
CA LEU A 174 -27.18 -0.62 18.90
C LEU A 174 -27.30 -1.05 17.43
N LEU A 175 -27.58 -2.33 17.17
CA LEU A 175 -27.76 -2.84 15.81
C LEU A 175 -29.12 -2.43 15.23
N ASN A 176 -30.15 -2.26 16.05
CA ASN A 176 -31.47 -1.82 15.61
C ASN A 176 -31.50 -0.30 15.31
N ASP A 177 -30.68 0.47 16.03
CA ASP A 177 -30.53 1.91 15.84
C ASP A 177 -29.69 2.30 14.62
N LEU A 178 -29.04 1.31 13.98
CA LEU A 178 -28.36 1.58 12.72
C LEU A 178 -29.39 2.01 11.65
N PRO A 179 -29.14 3.13 10.99
CA PRO A 179 -30.00 3.55 9.87
C PRO A 179 -30.09 2.41 8.86
N ASP A 180 -31.24 2.28 8.20
CA ASP A 180 -31.42 1.40 7.06
C ASP A 180 -30.53 1.87 5.90
N ALA A 181 -29.22 1.75 6.13
CA ALA A 181 -28.26 1.86 5.06
C ALA A 181 -28.55 0.68 4.14
N GLU A 182 -28.69 0.93 2.86
CA GLU A 182 -28.70 -0.11 1.85
C GLU A 182 -27.48 -1.00 2.05
N MET A 183 -27.70 -2.11 2.75
CA MET A 183 -26.60 -2.98 3.15
C MET A 183 -26.17 -3.79 1.95
N ILE A 184 -25.06 -3.41 1.39
CA ILE A 184 -24.47 -4.08 0.24
C ILE A 184 -23.99 -5.50 0.58
N CYS A 185 -23.88 -5.87 1.87
CA CYS A 185 -23.51 -7.23 2.24
C CYS A 185 -24.40 -7.80 3.37
N PRO A 186 -25.47 -8.52 3.03
CA PRO A 186 -26.31 -9.25 4.00
C PRO A 186 -25.54 -10.27 4.85
N MET A 187 -24.37 -10.74 4.37
CA MET A 187 -23.51 -11.67 5.09
C MET A 187 -22.87 -11.07 6.36
N GLN A 188 -22.59 -9.78 6.37
CA GLN A 188 -21.94 -9.15 7.54
C GLN A 188 -22.87 -9.02 8.74
N LYS A 189 -24.16 -8.73 8.56
CA LYS A 189 -25.16 -8.83 9.65
C LYS A 189 -25.28 -10.26 10.19
N LYS A 190 -25.19 -11.25 9.31
CA LYS A 190 -25.30 -12.66 9.68
C LYS A 190 -24.09 -13.17 10.45
N VAL A 191 -22.87 -12.74 10.07
CA VAL A 191 -21.62 -13.08 10.76
C VAL A 191 -21.55 -12.43 12.14
N ALA A 192 -21.88 -11.16 12.28
CA ALA A 192 -21.95 -10.48 13.57
C ALA A 192 -22.97 -11.17 14.51
N LYS A 193 -24.16 -11.53 13.99
CA LYS A 193 -25.19 -12.24 14.76
C LYS A 193 -24.78 -13.67 15.12
N THR A 194 -24.01 -14.37 14.28
CA THR A 194 -23.55 -15.74 14.52
C THR A 194 -22.38 -15.77 15.51
N MET A 195 -21.43 -14.83 15.44
CA MET A 195 -20.34 -14.73 16.42
C MET A 195 -20.84 -14.41 17.84
N LEU A 196 -21.92 -13.65 17.98
CA LEU A 196 -22.52 -13.35 19.27
C LEU A 196 -23.28 -14.55 19.90
N LEU A 197 -23.67 -15.52 19.09
CA LEU A 197 -24.40 -16.71 19.56
C LEU A 197 -23.47 -17.89 19.92
N THR A 198 -22.20 -17.86 19.54
CA THR A 198 -21.24 -18.94 19.80
C THR A 198 -20.32 -18.71 21.00
N SER A 199 -20.38 -17.54 21.65
CA SER A 199 -19.66 -17.28 22.90
C SER A 199 -20.53 -17.60 24.11
N LYS A 200 -20.73 -18.89 24.37
CA LYS A 200 -21.15 -19.41 25.69
C LYS A 200 -20.01 -20.13 26.34
#